data_3b194444945dab4d7ed7d26961d581e5
#
_entry.id   3b194444945dab4d7ed7d26961d581e5
#
_cell.length_a   1.000
_cell.length_b   1.000
_cell.length_c   1.000
_cell.angle_alpha   90.00
_cell.angle_beta   90.00
_cell.angle_gamma   90.00
#
_symmetry.space_group_name_H-M   'P 1'
#
loop_
_entity.id
_entity.type
_entity.pdbx_description
1 polymer ?
#
loop_
_entity_poly.entity_id
_entity_poly.type
_entity_poly.pdbx_seq_one_letter_code
_entity_poly.pdbx_strand_id
1 'polypeptide(L)'
;KGAGRMRAILNAFTYAGFQCVTLPTMIACGTTMKNKAGCAKAMWISFVMNAVALVLSVFMLMSWQSVYTAVEGGSTIPTLTVCKIIGIPAMVAVYGTCLLLCLISTGVTTIFGFVARFEKLPVFSGIQSAPVRSAIVSAFIIVLSMTISMAGLTNIIKYGYGYCGYL
;
A
#
# COMPACT_ATOMS: atom_id res chain seq x y z
N LYS A 1 1.76 24.35 21.57
CA LYS A 1 1.42 22.93 21.85
C LYS A 1 0.08 22.48 21.18
N GLY A 2 -0.90 23.36 20.93
CA GLY A 2 -2.18 23.02 20.31
C GLY A 2 -2.11 22.79 18.80
N ALA A 3 -1.29 23.54 18.08
CA ALA A 3 -1.11 23.41 16.63
C ALA A 3 -0.54 22.04 16.20
N GLY A 4 0.27 21.41 17.03
CA GLY A 4 0.81 20.07 16.75
C GLY A 4 -0.25 18.97 16.82
N ARG A 5 -1.20 19.06 17.77
CA ARG A 5 -2.29 18.08 17.91
C ARG A 5 -3.28 18.19 16.76
N MET A 6 -3.65 19.41 16.36
CA MET A 6 -4.55 19.64 15.21
C MET A 6 -3.93 19.10 13.92
N ARG A 7 -2.63 19.34 13.70
CA ARG A 7 -1.91 18.83 12.54
C ARG A 7 -1.85 17.30 12.54
N ALA A 8 -1.67 16.66 13.71
CA ALA A 8 -1.69 15.19 13.83
C ALA A 8 -3.07 14.61 13.48
N ILE A 9 -4.16 15.25 13.92
CA ILE A 9 -5.52 14.85 13.60
C ILE A 9 -5.77 15.00 12.08
N LEU A 10 -5.40 16.13 11.48
CA LEU A 10 -5.52 16.34 10.04
C LEU A 10 -4.74 15.31 9.23
N ASN A 11 -3.51 14.99 9.65
CA ASN A 11 -2.71 13.94 8.99
C ASN A 11 -3.36 12.55 9.11
N ALA A 12 -4.02 12.24 10.23
CA ALA A 12 -4.77 11.00 10.40
C ALA A 12 -5.97 10.92 9.44
N PHE A 13 -6.70 12.03 9.25
CA PHE A 13 -7.78 12.10 8.25
C PHE A 13 -7.26 11.97 6.82
N THR A 14 -6.14 12.65 6.50
CA THR A 14 -5.50 12.52 5.17
C THR A 14 -5.07 11.08 4.91
N TYR A 15 -4.53 10.39 5.92
CA TYR A 15 -4.18 8.97 5.81
C TYR A 15 -5.42 8.09 5.60
N ALA A 16 -6.50 8.33 6.33
CA ALA A 16 -7.76 7.62 6.17
C ALA A 16 -8.35 7.84 4.76
N GLY A 17 -8.33 9.08 4.26
CA GLY A 17 -8.75 9.40 2.89
C GLY A 17 -7.94 8.66 1.83
N PHE A 18 -6.60 8.61 1.98
CA PHE A 18 -5.75 7.81 1.10
C PHE A 18 -6.14 6.31 1.13
N GLN A 19 -6.46 5.75 2.29
CA GLN A 19 -6.88 4.36 2.39
C GLN A 19 -8.19 4.07 1.64
N CYS A 20 -9.07 5.05 1.47
CA CYS A 20 -10.29 4.90 0.68
C CYS A 20 -10.02 4.61 -0.80
N VAL A 21 -8.86 5.00 -1.34
CA VAL A 21 -8.45 4.68 -2.72
C VAL A 21 -8.30 3.17 -2.94
N THR A 22 -8.06 2.40 -1.87
CA THR A 22 -7.94 0.93 -1.94
C THR A 22 -9.29 0.20 -1.97
N LEU A 23 -10.41 0.86 -1.64
CA LEU A 23 -11.74 0.26 -1.58
C LEU A 23 -12.17 -0.44 -2.89
N PRO A 24 -11.98 0.14 -4.09
CA PRO A 24 -12.32 -0.54 -5.34
C PRO A 24 -11.58 -1.86 -5.53
N THR A 25 -10.32 -1.93 -5.11
CA THR A 25 -9.52 -3.14 -5.14
C THR A 25 -10.05 -4.20 -4.18
N MET A 26 -10.43 -3.79 -2.96
CA MET A 26 -11.05 -4.69 -1.98
C MET A 26 -12.38 -5.24 -2.47
N ILE A 27 -13.21 -4.40 -3.12
CA ILE A 27 -14.47 -4.83 -3.72
C ILE A 27 -14.21 -5.85 -4.83
N ALA A 28 -13.25 -5.60 -5.72
CA ALA A 28 -12.88 -6.53 -6.79
C ALA A 28 -12.42 -7.89 -6.24
N CYS A 29 -11.61 -7.91 -5.17
CA CYS A 29 -11.23 -9.14 -4.48
C CYS A 29 -12.43 -9.83 -3.81
N GLY A 30 -13.35 -9.05 -3.23
CA GLY A 30 -14.56 -9.56 -2.59
C GLY A 30 -15.51 -10.30 -3.53
N THR A 31 -15.51 -9.97 -4.83
CA THR A 31 -16.33 -10.65 -5.83
C THR A 31 -15.95 -12.13 -6.04
N THR A 32 -14.74 -12.51 -5.65
CA THR A 32 -14.28 -13.91 -5.72
C THR A 32 -14.84 -14.78 -4.60
N MET A 33 -15.43 -14.19 -3.56
CA MET A 33 -15.98 -14.92 -2.42
C MET A 33 -17.43 -15.33 -2.66
N LYS A 34 -17.72 -16.61 -2.43
CA LYS A 34 -19.05 -17.20 -2.67
C LYS A 34 -20.09 -16.90 -1.59
N ASN A 35 -19.66 -16.52 -0.38
CA ASN A 35 -20.54 -16.35 0.78
C ASN A 35 -20.36 -14.98 1.45
N LYS A 36 -21.47 -14.23 1.59
CA LYS A 36 -21.49 -12.91 2.27
C LYS A 36 -20.99 -12.97 3.72
N ALA A 37 -21.42 -14.00 4.47
CA ALA A 37 -21.00 -14.17 5.87
C ALA A 37 -19.49 -14.45 5.98
N GLY A 38 -18.94 -15.27 5.07
CA GLY A 38 -17.51 -15.52 4.95
C GLY A 38 -16.72 -14.25 4.63
N CYS A 39 -17.23 -13.45 3.70
CA CYS A 39 -16.62 -12.16 3.35
C CYS A 39 -16.59 -11.21 4.55
N ALA A 40 -17.71 -11.04 5.26
CA ALA A 40 -17.78 -10.20 6.45
C ALA A 40 -16.82 -10.66 7.55
N LYS A 41 -16.75 -11.98 7.80
CA LYS A 41 -15.82 -12.56 8.78
C LYS A 41 -14.35 -12.32 8.39
N ALA A 42 -14.01 -12.52 7.13
CA ALA A 42 -12.66 -12.25 6.61
C ALA A 42 -12.28 -10.78 6.77
N MET A 43 -13.20 -9.86 6.46
CA MET A 43 -13.00 -8.42 6.63
C MET A 43 -12.74 -8.04 8.09
N TRP A 44 -13.51 -8.57 9.04
CA TRP A 44 -13.30 -8.33 10.47
C TRP A 44 -11.96 -8.85 10.97
N ILE A 45 -11.60 -10.09 10.58
CA ILE A 45 -10.31 -10.67 10.96
C ILE A 45 -9.16 -9.82 10.39
N SER A 46 -9.24 -9.45 9.11
CA SER A 46 -8.23 -8.59 8.47
C SER A 46 -8.12 -7.23 9.15
N PHE A 47 -9.24 -6.62 9.53
CA PHE A 47 -9.26 -5.36 10.26
C PHE A 47 -8.52 -5.46 11.59
N VAL A 48 -8.83 -6.46 12.40
CA VAL A 48 -8.18 -6.66 13.70
C VAL A 48 -6.69 -6.93 13.54
N MET A 49 -6.32 -7.83 12.63
CA MET A 49 -4.90 -8.14 12.36
C MET A 49 -4.12 -6.90 11.91
N ASN A 50 -4.70 -6.12 10.99
CA ASN A 50 -4.05 -4.91 10.48
C ASN A 50 -3.94 -3.83 11.57
N ALA A 51 -4.98 -3.65 12.39
CA ALA A 51 -4.95 -2.71 13.51
C ALA A 51 -3.86 -3.06 14.53
N VAL A 52 -3.75 -4.33 14.91
CA VAL A 52 -2.70 -4.80 15.83
C VAL A 52 -1.31 -4.60 15.22
N ALA A 53 -1.12 -4.99 13.96
CA ALA A 53 0.16 -4.82 13.26
C ALA A 53 0.57 -3.33 13.17
N LEU A 54 -0.39 -2.44 12.88
CA LEU A 54 -0.15 -1.00 12.80
C LEU A 54 0.27 -0.43 14.16
N VAL A 55 -0.44 -0.79 15.24
CA VAL A 55 -0.12 -0.34 16.60
C VAL A 55 1.28 -0.79 17.00
N LEU A 56 1.62 -2.07 16.80
CA LEU A 56 2.94 -2.61 17.10
C LEU A 56 4.04 -1.91 16.29
N SER A 57 3.79 -1.66 15.00
CA SER A 57 4.73 -0.94 14.13
C SER A 57 4.97 0.49 14.62
N VAL A 58 3.93 1.20 15.03
CA VAL A 58 4.05 2.56 15.56
C VAL A 58 4.87 2.56 16.85
N PHE A 59 4.59 1.65 17.79
CA PHE A 59 5.37 1.54 19.02
C PHE A 59 6.85 1.25 18.76
N MET A 60 7.12 0.32 17.85
CA MET A 60 8.50 0.00 17.45
C MET A 60 9.21 1.23 16.86
N LEU A 61 8.56 1.91 15.92
CA LEU A 61 9.14 3.09 15.26
C LEU A 61 9.35 4.25 16.25
N MET A 62 8.45 4.48 17.18
CA MET A 62 8.63 5.49 18.23
C MET A 62 9.79 5.15 19.16
N SER A 63 9.95 3.90 19.55
CA SER A 63 11.03 3.45 20.43
C SER A 63 12.41 3.60 19.80
N TRP A 64 12.53 3.43 18.49
CA TRP A 64 13.80 3.48 17.75
C TRP A 64 13.99 4.77 16.93
N GLN A 65 13.15 5.79 17.14
CA GLN A 65 13.14 7.01 16.34
C GLN A 65 14.52 7.69 16.30
N SER A 66 15.15 7.88 17.42
CA SER A 66 16.47 8.52 17.51
C SER A 66 17.55 7.76 16.75
N VAL A 67 17.43 6.44 16.66
CA VAL A 67 18.41 5.54 16.08
C VAL A 67 18.32 5.54 14.55
N TYR A 68 17.13 5.32 13.97
CA TYR A 68 17.00 5.28 12.50
C TYR A 68 17.07 6.67 11.86
N THR A 69 16.74 7.75 12.60
CA THR A 69 16.90 9.11 12.08
C THR A 69 18.35 9.59 12.07
N ALA A 70 19.22 8.98 12.87
CA ALA A 70 20.66 9.28 12.88
C ALA A 70 21.41 8.67 11.67
N VAL A 71 20.81 7.72 10.98
CA VAL A 71 21.40 7.07 9.79
C VAL A 71 20.93 7.77 8.53
N GLU A 72 21.84 8.12 7.63
CA GLU A 72 21.51 8.74 6.35
C GLU A 72 20.61 7.79 5.51
N GLY A 73 19.47 8.30 5.07
CA GLY A 73 18.45 7.50 4.38
C GLY A 73 17.65 6.53 5.28
N GLY A 74 17.95 6.45 6.58
CA GLY A 74 17.31 5.52 7.51
C GLY A 74 15.80 5.75 7.69
N SER A 75 15.35 6.98 7.48
CA SER A 75 13.93 7.34 7.53
C SER A 75 13.12 6.88 6.30
N THR A 76 13.75 6.42 5.23
CA THR A 76 13.06 5.98 4.01
C THR A 76 12.37 4.62 4.22
N ILE A 77 13.09 3.67 4.84
CA ILE A 77 12.54 2.37 5.23
C ILE A 77 12.98 2.09 6.68
N PRO A 78 12.35 2.74 7.66
CA PRO A 78 12.85 2.76 9.03
C PRO A 78 12.90 1.35 9.66
N THR A 79 11.94 0.49 9.40
CA THR A 79 11.93 -0.88 9.93
C THR A 79 13.13 -1.71 9.43
N LEU A 80 13.46 -1.60 8.15
CA LEU A 80 14.64 -2.29 7.60
C LEU A 80 15.95 -1.74 8.22
N THR A 81 16.00 -0.44 8.44
CA THR A 81 17.14 0.21 9.09
C THR A 81 17.30 -0.29 10.52
N VAL A 82 16.21 -0.39 11.28
CA VAL A 82 16.23 -0.97 12.65
C VAL A 82 16.71 -2.42 12.61
N CYS A 83 16.21 -3.24 11.69
CA CYS A 83 16.66 -4.63 11.54
C CYS A 83 18.18 -4.75 11.25
N LYS A 84 18.72 -3.84 10.42
CA LYS A 84 20.16 -3.77 10.13
C LYS A 84 20.97 -3.38 11.34
N ILE A 85 20.49 -2.41 12.14
CA ILE A 85 21.18 -1.91 13.34
C ILE A 85 21.22 -2.99 14.45
N ILE A 86 20.15 -3.78 14.59
CA ILE A 86 20.13 -4.93 15.51
C ILE A 86 21.21 -5.97 15.16
N GLY A 87 21.64 -6.00 13.90
CA GLY A 87 22.82 -6.80 13.48
C GLY A 87 22.57 -8.31 13.35
N ILE A 88 21.30 -8.76 13.32
CA ILE A 88 20.95 -10.17 13.11
C ILE A 88 20.68 -10.39 11.61
N PRO A 89 21.58 -11.06 10.84
CA PRO A 89 21.43 -11.23 9.39
C PRO A 89 20.14 -11.96 8.99
N ALA A 90 19.74 -12.96 9.77
CA ALA A 90 18.52 -13.72 9.54
C ALA A 90 17.26 -12.82 9.62
N MET A 91 17.24 -11.87 10.54
CA MET A 91 16.13 -10.92 10.70
C MET A 91 16.01 -9.99 9.49
N VAL A 92 17.13 -9.52 8.95
CA VAL A 92 17.16 -8.68 7.74
C VAL A 92 16.68 -9.49 6.53
N ALA A 93 17.10 -10.74 6.39
CA ALA A 93 16.69 -11.62 5.29
C ALA A 93 15.19 -11.94 5.35
N VAL A 94 14.68 -12.32 6.52
CA VAL A 94 13.25 -12.63 6.73
C VAL A 94 12.39 -11.38 6.47
N TYR A 95 12.75 -10.25 7.06
CA TYR A 95 12.02 -9.01 6.86
C TYR A 95 12.03 -8.57 5.39
N GLY A 96 13.20 -8.61 4.74
CA GLY A 96 13.34 -8.23 3.32
C GLY A 96 12.51 -9.14 2.41
N THR A 97 12.49 -10.44 2.66
CA THR A 97 11.65 -11.40 1.92
C THR A 97 10.16 -11.13 2.14
N CYS A 98 9.74 -10.96 3.38
CA CYS A 98 8.35 -10.61 3.70
C CYS A 98 7.92 -9.30 3.04
N LEU A 99 8.78 -8.28 3.07
CA LEU A 99 8.54 -7.00 2.41
C LEU A 99 8.37 -7.16 0.90
N LEU A 100 9.26 -7.93 0.25
CA LEU A 100 9.18 -8.22 -1.17
C LEU A 100 7.88 -8.94 -1.55
N LEU A 101 7.52 -9.99 -0.81
CA LEU A 101 6.27 -10.72 -1.03
C LEU A 101 5.03 -9.83 -0.83
N CYS A 102 5.06 -8.97 0.17
CA CYS A 102 4.00 -7.99 0.43
C CYS A 102 3.84 -6.99 -0.73
N LEU A 103 4.97 -6.47 -1.27
CA LEU A 103 4.97 -5.57 -2.42
C LEU A 103 4.43 -6.25 -3.68
N ILE A 104 4.84 -7.48 -3.96
CA ILE A 104 4.34 -8.26 -5.11
C ILE A 104 2.84 -8.50 -4.96
N SER A 105 2.40 -8.97 -3.79
CA SER A 105 0.97 -9.22 -3.51
C SER A 105 0.13 -7.96 -3.69
N THR A 106 0.58 -6.84 -3.13
CA THR A 106 -0.12 -5.54 -3.26
C THR A 106 -0.15 -5.08 -4.71
N GLY A 107 0.96 -5.20 -5.44
CA GLY A 107 1.03 -4.85 -6.86
C GLY A 107 0.06 -5.65 -7.71
N VAL A 108 0.05 -6.98 -7.56
CA VAL A 108 -0.87 -7.88 -8.29
C VAL A 108 -2.33 -7.54 -7.97
N THR A 109 -2.65 -7.35 -6.69
CA THR A 109 -4.03 -7.03 -6.25
C THR A 109 -4.48 -5.68 -6.79
N THR A 110 -3.60 -4.69 -6.82
CA THR A 110 -3.89 -3.36 -7.36
C THR A 110 -4.13 -3.43 -8.87
N ILE A 111 -3.26 -4.11 -9.62
CA ILE A 111 -3.43 -4.31 -11.07
C ILE A 111 -4.74 -5.03 -11.36
N PHE A 112 -5.07 -6.07 -10.59
CA PHE A 112 -6.35 -6.78 -10.72
C PHE A 112 -7.56 -5.84 -10.53
N GLY A 113 -7.53 -4.99 -9.50
CA GLY A 113 -8.57 -3.99 -9.27
C GLY A 113 -8.73 -3.00 -10.42
N PHE A 114 -7.62 -2.55 -11.01
CA PHE A 114 -7.62 -1.68 -12.19
C PHE A 114 -8.19 -2.40 -13.41
N VAL A 115 -7.70 -3.60 -13.72
CA VAL A 115 -8.18 -4.40 -14.85
C VAL A 115 -9.69 -4.61 -14.76
N ALA A 116 -10.19 -5.04 -13.61
CA ALA A 116 -11.62 -5.27 -13.39
C ALA A 116 -12.50 -4.04 -13.68
N ARG A 117 -11.94 -2.84 -13.52
CA ARG A 117 -12.64 -1.57 -13.72
C ARG A 117 -12.49 -1.04 -15.15
N PHE A 118 -11.29 -1.11 -15.71
CA PHE A 118 -10.95 -0.48 -16.99
C PHE A 118 -11.21 -1.37 -18.20
N GLU A 119 -11.18 -2.68 -18.07
CA GLU A 119 -11.46 -3.59 -19.18
C GLU A 119 -12.88 -3.45 -19.76
N LYS A 120 -13.81 -2.88 -18.98
CA LYS A 120 -15.22 -2.64 -19.39
C LYS A 120 -15.43 -1.31 -20.08
N LEU A 121 -14.39 -0.48 -20.25
CA LEU A 121 -14.52 0.81 -20.91
C LEU A 121 -14.80 0.63 -22.40
N PRO A 122 -15.64 1.53 -22.99
CA PRO A 122 -16.00 1.47 -24.41
C PRO A 122 -14.81 1.59 -25.34
N VAL A 123 -13.71 2.20 -24.89
CA VAL A 123 -12.44 2.31 -25.65
C VAL A 123 -11.86 0.95 -26.00
N PHE A 124 -12.11 -0.08 -25.21
CA PHE A 124 -11.63 -1.45 -25.43
C PHE A 124 -12.66 -2.36 -26.08
N SER A 125 -13.84 -1.83 -26.48
CA SER A 125 -14.91 -2.60 -27.12
C SER A 125 -14.52 -3.25 -28.45
N GLY A 126 -13.50 -2.68 -29.15
CA GLY A 126 -12.97 -3.25 -30.38
C GLY A 126 -12.09 -4.49 -30.19
N ILE A 127 -11.69 -4.80 -28.94
CA ILE A 127 -10.85 -5.97 -28.64
C ILE A 127 -11.74 -7.09 -28.11
N GLN A 128 -12.05 -8.07 -28.96
CA GLN A 128 -12.97 -9.17 -28.62
C GLN A 128 -12.41 -10.13 -27.58
N SER A 129 -11.08 -10.31 -27.46
CA SER A 129 -10.49 -11.24 -26.48
C SER A 129 -10.24 -10.58 -25.13
N ALA A 130 -10.95 -11.05 -24.10
CA ALA A 130 -10.80 -10.58 -22.72
C ALA A 130 -9.34 -10.65 -22.19
N PRO A 131 -8.57 -11.75 -22.41
CA PRO A 131 -7.19 -11.83 -21.92
C PRO A 131 -6.26 -10.78 -22.55
N VAL A 132 -6.45 -10.46 -23.83
CA VAL A 132 -5.64 -9.43 -24.51
C VAL A 132 -5.96 -8.05 -23.95
N ARG A 133 -7.22 -7.75 -23.70
CA ARG A 133 -7.66 -6.50 -23.11
C ARG A 133 -7.08 -6.31 -21.71
N SER A 134 -7.16 -7.35 -20.87
CA SER A 134 -6.58 -7.33 -19.53
C SER A 134 -5.05 -7.17 -19.57
N ALA A 135 -4.37 -7.80 -20.51
CA ALA A 135 -2.93 -7.67 -20.69
C ALA A 135 -2.52 -6.25 -21.09
N ILE A 136 -3.26 -5.60 -21.99
CA ILE A 136 -2.99 -4.21 -22.41
C ILE A 136 -3.16 -3.25 -21.23
N VAL A 137 -4.26 -3.37 -20.48
CA VAL A 137 -4.51 -2.54 -19.30
C VAL A 137 -3.42 -2.74 -18.25
N SER A 138 -3.03 -3.99 -17.98
CA SER A 138 -1.97 -4.31 -17.03
C SER A 138 -0.63 -3.71 -17.46
N ALA A 139 -0.25 -3.88 -18.73
CA ALA A 139 0.99 -3.33 -19.27
C ALA A 139 1.01 -1.80 -19.17
N PHE A 140 -0.07 -1.13 -19.53
CA PHE A 140 -0.20 0.32 -19.41
C PHE A 140 0.00 0.79 -17.95
N ILE A 141 -0.63 0.14 -16.98
CA ILE A 141 -0.50 0.50 -15.57
C ILE A 141 0.91 0.26 -15.05
N ILE A 142 1.54 -0.85 -15.46
CA ILE A 142 2.92 -1.15 -15.05
C ILE A 142 3.86 -0.07 -15.58
N VAL A 143 3.79 0.28 -16.86
CA VAL A 143 4.63 1.32 -17.46
C VAL A 143 4.40 2.67 -16.79
N LEU A 144 3.14 3.03 -16.55
CA LEU A 144 2.78 4.27 -15.83
C LEU A 144 3.37 4.27 -14.41
N SER A 145 3.25 3.17 -13.68
CA SER A 145 3.79 3.03 -12.33
C SER A 145 5.31 3.12 -12.32
N MET A 146 5.99 2.51 -13.28
CA MET A 146 7.45 2.62 -13.43
C MET A 146 7.88 4.07 -13.70
N THR A 147 7.17 4.78 -14.57
CA THR A 147 7.46 6.18 -14.87
C THR A 147 7.29 7.07 -13.63
N ILE A 148 6.20 6.89 -12.88
CA ILE A 148 5.95 7.63 -11.63
C ILE A 148 7.01 7.28 -10.59
N SER A 149 7.45 6.03 -10.51
CA SER A 149 8.49 5.58 -9.57
C SER A 149 9.82 6.30 -9.76
N MET A 150 10.13 6.79 -10.97
CA MET A 150 11.34 7.58 -11.22
C MET A 150 11.36 8.92 -10.46
N ALA A 151 10.19 9.42 -10.03
CA ALA A 151 10.11 10.63 -9.21
C ALA A 151 10.66 10.44 -7.76
N GLY A 152 10.93 9.20 -7.36
CA GLY A 152 11.45 8.81 -6.07
C GLY A 152 10.37 8.64 -4.99
N LEU A 153 10.60 7.67 -4.11
CA LEU A 153 9.64 7.24 -3.08
C LEU A 153 9.19 8.40 -2.17
N THR A 154 10.12 9.25 -1.74
CA THR A 154 9.81 10.37 -0.83
C THR A 154 8.87 11.38 -1.48
N ASN A 155 9.05 11.70 -2.76
CA ASN A 155 8.20 12.63 -3.48
C ASN A 155 6.80 12.03 -3.73
N ILE A 156 6.73 10.74 -4.06
CA ILE A 156 5.46 10.03 -4.23
C ILE A 156 4.66 10.02 -2.94
N ILE A 157 5.29 9.73 -1.81
CA ILE A 157 4.62 9.74 -0.50
C ILE A 157 4.15 11.16 -0.16
N LYS A 158 5.02 12.16 -0.29
CA LYS A 158 4.72 13.53 0.10
C LYS A 158 3.63 14.17 -0.74
N TYR A 159 3.71 14.02 -2.05
CA TYR A 159 2.80 14.69 -2.98
C TYR A 159 1.67 13.77 -3.45
N GLY A 160 1.97 12.54 -3.85
CA GLY A 160 0.99 11.60 -4.38
C GLY A 160 -0.04 11.19 -3.32
N TYR A 161 0.43 10.64 -2.21
CA TYR A 161 -0.48 10.18 -1.13
C TYR A 161 -1.15 11.35 -0.40
N GLY A 162 -0.45 12.47 -0.24
CA GLY A 162 -1.02 13.67 0.34
C GLY A 162 -2.22 14.15 -0.49
N TYR A 163 -2.08 14.34 -1.78
CA TYR A 163 -3.17 14.76 -2.65
C TYR A 163 -4.33 13.77 -2.72
N CYS A 164 -4.05 12.46 -2.80
CA CYS A 164 -5.09 11.43 -2.75
C CYS A 164 -5.87 11.42 -1.43
N GLY A 165 -5.26 11.87 -0.34
CA GLY A 165 -5.91 11.94 0.97
C GLY A 165 -6.81 13.17 1.15
N TYR A 166 -6.72 14.17 0.28
CA TYR A 166 -7.60 15.36 0.29
C TYR A 166 -8.81 15.23 -0.64
N LEU A 167 -8.86 14.23 -1.52
CA LEU A 167 -9.98 13.91 -2.40
C LEU A 167 -11.03 13.05 -1.68
#